data_7e69b1f81432c81b0f1ff591b729ba35
#
_entry.id   7e69b1f81432c81b0f1ff591b729ba35
#
_cell.length_a   1.000
_cell.length_b   1.000
_cell.length_c   1.000
_cell.angle_alpha   90.00
_cell.angle_beta   90.00
_cell.angle_gamma   90.00
#
_symmetry.space_group_name_H-M   'P 1'
#
loop_
_entity.id
_entity.type
_entity.pdbx_description
1 polymer ?
#
loop_
_entity_poly.entity_id
_entity_poly.type
_entity_poly.pdbx_seq_one_letter_code
_entity_poly.pdbx_strand_id
1 'polypeptide(L)'
;MRLILLGPPGSGKGTQAQRLVHKHGIVQLSTGEMLRAAVAAGTPVGLQAKEIMANGGLVPDEVVVGIIADRIEEPDARNGFILDGFPRTVPQAAALDELLKKKHIKLDAVVELRVNESALLDRVERRAEETRARGEEVRLDDTPEVLTKRLAQYRSLTEPLIHYYSERRKLLTVDGMMTIEHVTREINRILAAIGAVEPKVEEPAKAGNKAAKKPAKTASKAAQKAPKGAKKAAKPARKAAKGASNAKAAKKTAKKPVKKAAKAASSRKGAKAARRPAKKLTKKRAKR
;
A
#
# COMPACT_ATOMS: atom_id res chain seq x y z
N MET A 1 14.30 -6.52 -11.38
CA MET A 1 13.61 -7.40 -10.39
C MET A 1 12.10 -7.16 -10.44
N ARG A 2 11.30 -8.23 -10.55
CA ARG A 2 9.82 -8.12 -10.67
C ARG A 2 9.17 -9.11 -9.73
N LEU A 3 8.45 -8.58 -8.75
CA LEU A 3 7.93 -9.35 -7.61
C LEU A 3 6.42 -9.17 -7.45
N ILE A 4 5.80 -10.18 -6.86
CA ILE A 4 4.46 -10.07 -6.28
C ILE A 4 4.59 -10.27 -4.78
N LEU A 5 3.92 -9.44 -3.99
CA LEU A 5 3.76 -9.64 -2.55
C LEU A 5 2.36 -10.15 -2.25
N LEU A 6 2.27 -11.36 -1.73
CA LEU A 6 1.04 -11.99 -1.24
C LEU A 6 0.96 -11.96 0.29
N GLY A 7 -0.24 -12.05 0.80
CA GLY A 7 -0.53 -12.11 2.22
C GLY A 7 -1.79 -11.36 2.60
N PRO A 8 -2.37 -11.64 3.75
CA PRO A 8 -3.62 -11.03 4.21
C PRO A 8 -3.49 -9.51 4.42
N PRO A 9 -4.60 -8.77 4.48
CA PRO A 9 -4.59 -7.36 4.88
C PRO A 9 -3.95 -7.23 6.27
N GLY A 10 -3.08 -6.22 6.46
CA GLY A 10 -2.32 -6.05 7.72
C GLY A 10 -1.03 -6.88 7.83
N SER A 11 -0.68 -7.74 6.86
CA SER A 11 0.53 -8.59 6.94
C SER A 11 1.86 -7.84 6.78
N GLY A 12 1.85 -6.54 6.44
CA GLY A 12 3.08 -5.74 6.30
C GLY A 12 3.64 -5.68 4.88
N LYS A 13 2.89 -6.10 3.85
CA LYS A 13 3.32 -6.04 2.43
C LYS A 13 3.82 -4.66 2.02
N GLY A 14 3.04 -3.62 2.28
CA GLY A 14 3.41 -2.24 1.93
C GLY A 14 4.72 -1.79 2.58
N THR A 15 4.93 -2.13 3.86
CA THR A 15 6.19 -1.83 4.57
C THR A 15 7.38 -2.51 3.92
N GLN A 16 7.24 -3.78 3.55
CA GLN A 16 8.30 -4.53 2.87
C GLN A 16 8.51 -4.04 1.45
N ALA A 17 7.42 -3.70 0.72
CA ALA A 17 7.52 -3.12 -0.61
C ALA A 17 8.34 -1.82 -0.60
N GLN A 18 8.04 -0.87 0.30
CA GLN A 18 8.78 0.38 0.42
C GLN A 18 10.27 0.16 0.70
N ARG A 19 10.61 -0.78 1.59
CA ARG A 19 12.01 -1.12 1.88
C ARG A 19 12.75 -1.71 0.67
N LEU A 20 12.07 -2.58 -0.10
CA LEU A 20 12.63 -3.18 -1.31
C LEU A 20 12.77 -2.14 -2.43
N VAL A 21 11.79 -1.24 -2.60
CA VAL A 21 11.85 -0.09 -3.51
C VAL A 21 13.08 0.76 -3.21
N HIS A 22 13.24 1.15 -1.95
CA HIS A 22 14.37 1.99 -1.53
C HIS A 22 15.72 1.28 -1.76
N LYS A 23 15.79 -0.04 -1.50
CA LYS A 23 17.03 -0.79 -1.62
C LYS A 23 17.43 -1.08 -3.05
N HIS A 24 16.47 -1.37 -3.92
CA HIS A 24 16.70 -1.90 -5.26
C HIS A 24 16.37 -0.94 -6.40
N GLY A 25 15.85 0.26 -6.11
CA GLY A 25 15.52 1.26 -7.13
C GLY A 25 14.42 0.82 -8.09
N ILE A 26 13.48 -0.01 -7.63
CA ILE A 26 12.30 -0.49 -8.37
C ILE A 26 11.05 0.24 -7.92
N VAL A 27 9.95 0.13 -8.67
CA VAL A 27 8.69 0.84 -8.34
C VAL A 27 7.70 -0.09 -7.63
N GLN A 28 6.93 0.46 -6.69
CA GLN A 28 5.80 -0.23 -6.09
C GLN A 28 4.52 0.07 -6.87
N LEU A 29 3.82 -0.97 -7.29
CA LEU A 29 2.52 -0.92 -7.94
C LEU A 29 1.46 -1.44 -6.95
N SER A 30 0.96 -0.54 -6.10
CA SER A 30 -0.06 -0.87 -5.10
C SER A 30 -1.44 -0.56 -5.65
N THR A 31 -2.21 -1.60 -5.98
CA THR A 31 -3.59 -1.42 -6.48
C THR A 31 -4.48 -0.68 -5.48
N GLY A 32 -4.28 -0.93 -4.19
CA GLY A 32 -5.04 -0.24 -3.16
C GLY A 32 -4.74 1.26 -3.09
N GLU A 33 -3.48 1.67 -3.30
CA GLU A 33 -3.09 3.08 -3.32
C GLU A 33 -3.55 3.77 -4.60
N MET A 34 -3.38 3.13 -5.76
CA MET A 34 -3.86 3.65 -7.04
C MET A 34 -5.38 3.87 -7.05
N LEU A 35 -6.15 2.92 -6.52
CA LEU A 35 -7.61 3.06 -6.40
C LEU A 35 -7.99 4.16 -5.40
N ARG A 36 -7.32 4.28 -4.26
CA ARG A 36 -7.56 5.39 -3.32
C ARG A 36 -7.22 6.75 -3.94
N ALA A 37 -6.14 6.85 -4.69
CA ALA A 37 -5.81 8.07 -5.43
C ALA A 37 -6.88 8.40 -6.48
N ALA A 38 -7.39 7.41 -7.20
CA ALA A 38 -8.48 7.57 -8.16
C ALA A 38 -9.79 8.03 -7.47
N VAL A 39 -10.09 7.51 -6.27
CA VAL A 39 -11.23 7.96 -5.44
C VAL A 39 -11.05 9.42 -5.03
N ALA A 40 -9.88 9.80 -4.54
CA ALA A 40 -9.57 11.18 -4.13
C ALA A 40 -9.65 12.15 -5.31
N ALA A 41 -9.20 11.72 -6.49
CA ALA A 41 -9.29 12.51 -7.73
C ALA A 41 -10.68 12.54 -8.37
N GLY A 42 -11.66 11.78 -7.85
CA GLY A 42 -13.03 11.71 -8.37
C GLY A 42 -13.14 11.15 -9.79
N THR A 43 -12.18 10.31 -10.21
CA THR A 43 -12.23 9.69 -11.54
C THR A 43 -13.40 8.71 -11.66
N PRO A 44 -13.89 8.39 -12.87
CA PRO A 44 -14.96 7.40 -13.06
C PRO A 44 -14.66 6.05 -12.40
N VAL A 45 -13.42 5.57 -12.51
CA VAL A 45 -12.97 4.33 -11.85
C VAL A 45 -12.95 4.51 -10.33
N GLY A 46 -12.49 5.66 -9.83
CA GLY A 46 -12.49 5.98 -8.41
C GLY A 46 -13.89 6.01 -7.81
N LEU A 47 -14.85 6.61 -8.50
CA LEU A 47 -16.25 6.65 -8.04
C LEU A 47 -16.87 5.25 -7.94
N GLN A 48 -16.60 4.37 -8.91
CA GLN A 48 -17.03 2.98 -8.87
C GLN A 48 -16.36 2.19 -7.74
N ALA A 49 -15.06 2.43 -7.51
CA ALA A 49 -14.28 1.72 -6.50
C ALA A 49 -14.63 2.16 -5.07
N LYS A 50 -15.11 3.40 -4.86
CA LYS A 50 -15.28 4.01 -3.53
C LYS A 50 -16.13 3.18 -2.59
N GLU A 51 -17.35 2.84 -3.00
CA GLU A 51 -18.28 2.07 -2.16
C GLU A 51 -17.82 0.63 -1.97
N ILE A 52 -17.28 0.01 -3.02
CA ILE A 52 -16.75 -1.36 -2.98
C ILE A 52 -15.62 -1.43 -1.95
N MET A 53 -14.66 -0.51 -2.01
CA MET A 53 -13.52 -0.48 -1.09
C MET A 53 -13.92 -0.16 0.35
N ALA A 54 -14.85 0.78 0.56
CA ALA A 54 -15.36 1.12 1.89
C ALA A 54 -16.02 -0.08 2.58
N ASN A 55 -16.66 -0.96 1.81
CA ASN A 55 -17.26 -2.20 2.29
C ASN A 55 -16.28 -3.38 2.35
N GLY A 56 -15.01 -3.17 2.02
CA GLY A 56 -13.96 -4.20 2.00
C GLY A 56 -14.01 -5.13 0.80
N GLY A 57 -14.81 -4.81 -0.23
CA GLY A 57 -14.96 -5.59 -1.46
C GLY A 57 -13.77 -5.50 -2.41
N LEU A 58 -13.79 -6.34 -3.46
CA LEU A 58 -12.84 -6.31 -4.55
C LEU A 58 -13.47 -5.57 -5.75
N VAL A 59 -12.70 -4.66 -6.33
CA VAL A 59 -13.05 -4.00 -7.60
C VAL A 59 -13.00 -5.04 -8.73
N PRO A 60 -13.87 -4.95 -9.76
CA PRO A 60 -13.92 -5.90 -10.88
C PRO A 60 -12.53 -6.16 -11.47
N ASP A 61 -12.29 -7.43 -11.85
CA ASP A 61 -10.98 -7.91 -12.30
C ASP A 61 -10.47 -7.15 -13.53
N GLU A 62 -11.36 -6.85 -14.49
CA GLU A 62 -11.01 -6.15 -15.72
C GLU A 62 -10.47 -4.74 -15.45
N VAL A 63 -11.07 -4.04 -14.48
CA VAL A 63 -10.65 -2.68 -14.09
C VAL A 63 -9.25 -2.72 -13.47
N VAL A 64 -9.02 -3.67 -12.57
CA VAL A 64 -7.73 -3.76 -11.88
C VAL A 64 -6.62 -4.23 -12.82
N VAL A 65 -6.90 -5.19 -13.69
CA VAL A 65 -5.97 -5.68 -14.72
C VAL A 65 -5.61 -4.55 -15.70
N GLY A 66 -6.61 -3.74 -16.12
CA GLY A 66 -6.39 -2.58 -16.98
C GLY A 66 -5.42 -1.57 -16.34
N ILE A 67 -5.69 -1.18 -15.09
CA ILE A 67 -4.81 -0.24 -14.35
C ILE A 67 -3.37 -0.78 -14.25
N ILE A 68 -3.20 -2.06 -13.98
CA ILE A 68 -1.86 -2.69 -13.89
C ILE A 68 -1.20 -2.77 -15.26
N ALA A 69 -1.96 -3.07 -16.33
CA ALA A 69 -1.41 -3.13 -17.68
C ALA A 69 -0.82 -1.79 -18.13
N ASP A 70 -1.55 -0.69 -17.87
CA ASP A 70 -1.11 0.66 -18.18
C ASP A 70 0.11 1.03 -17.33
N ARG A 71 0.08 0.73 -16.04
CA ARG A 71 1.14 1.13 -15.10
C ARG A 71 2.48 0.40 -15.32
N ILE A 72 2.44 -0.85 -15.76
CA ILE A 72 3.67 -1.62 -16.10
C ILE A 72 4.38 -1.04 -17.33
N GLU A 73 3.67 -0.33 -18.21
CA GLU A 73 4.24 0.30 -19.41
C GLU A 73 5.00 1.60 -19.13
N GLU A 74 4.77 2.19 -17.97
CA GLU A 74 5.44 3.44 -17.62
C GLU A 74 6.96 3.29 -17.52
N PRO A 75 7.71 4.35 -17.87
CA PRO A 75 9.17 4.29 -17.93
C PRO A 75 9.84 3.88 -16.63
N ASP A 76 9.28 4.23 -15.48
CA ASP A 76 9.81 3.93 -14.15
C ASP A 76 9.70 2.44 -13.78
N ALA A 77 8.74 1.71 -14.37
CA ALA A 77 8.56 0.27 -14.17
C ALA A 77 9.57 -0.59 -14.95
N ARG A 78 10.34 0.00 -15.87
CA ARG A 78 11.32 -0.73 -16.71
C ARG A 78 12.43 -1.37 -15.89
N ASN A 79 12.90 -0.70 -14.84
CA ASN A 79 13.96 -1.21 -13.95
C ASN A 79 13.48 -2.35 -13.04
N GLY A 80 12.18 -2.58 -12.98
CA GLY A 80 11.53 -3.58 -12.16
C GLY A 80 10.42 -2.99 -11.32
N PHE A 81 9.60 -3.88 -10.76
CA PHE A 81 8.44 -3.48 -9.98
C PHE A 81 8.05 -4.52 -8.93
N ILE A 82 7.29 -4.06 -7.95
CA ILE A 82 6.63 -4.90 -6.96
C ILE A 82 5.14 -4.70 -7.09
N LEU A 83 4.39 -5.77 -7.36
CA LEU A 83 2.94 -5.78 -7.30
C LEU A 83 2.50 -6.00 -5.85
N ASP A 84 1.82 -5.01 -5.27
CA ASP A 84 1.26 -5.07 -3.92
C ASP A 84 -0.26 -5.02 -3.96
N GLY A 85 -0.89 -6.09 -3.46
CA GLY A 85 -2.34 -6.25 -3.49
C GLY A 85 -2.92 -6.62 -4.86
N PHE A 86 -2.11 -7.14 -5.77
CA PHE A 86 -2.50 -7.74 -7.03
C PHE A 86 -1.50 -8.85 -7.40
N PRO A 87 -1.96 -9.98 -7.96
CA PRO A 87 -3.37 -10.38 -8.11
C PRO A 87 -4.05 -10.73 -6.78
N ARG A 88 -5.37 -10.73 -6.75
CA ARG A 88 -6.18 -11.16 -5.59
C ARG A 88 -7.10 -12.34 -5.91
N THR A 89 -7.23 -12.69 -7.19
CA THR A 89 -8.02 -13.83 -7.66
C THR A 89 -7.21 -14.66 -8.65
N VAL A 90 -7.54 -15.93 -8.81
CA VAL A 90 -6.87 -16.80 -9.80
C VAL A 90 -7.08 -16.29 -11.23
N PRO A 91 -8.26 -15.80 -11.63
CA PRO A 91 -8.42 -15.17 -12.93
C PRO A 91 -7.50 -13.96 -13.15
N GLN A 92 -7.32 -13.09 -12.14
CA GLN A 92 -6.37 -11.99 -12.23
C GLN A 92 -4.93 -12.49 -12.42
N ALA A 93 -4.54 -13.57 -11.73
CA ALA A 93 -3.21 -14.15 -11.88
C ALA A 93 -2.99 -14.70 -13.29
N ALA A 94 -3.96 -15.39 -13.85
CA ALA A 94 -3.90 -15.88 -15.22
C ALA A 94 -3.82 -14.73 -16.24
N ALA A 95 -4.62 -13.68 -16.06
CA ALA A 95 -4.56 -12.48 -16.91
C ALA A 95 -3.21 -11.76 -16.81
N LEU A 96 -2.62 -11.69 -15.60
CA LEU A 96 -1.28 -11.15 -15.38
C LEU A 96 -0.21 -11.98 -16.10
N ASP A 97 -0.25 -13.30 -15.98
CA ASP A 97 0.70 -14.19 -16.64
C ASP A 97 0.67 -14.01 -18.16
N GLU A 98 -0.52 -13.88 -18.76
CA GLU A 98 -0.67 -13.60 -20.19
C GLU A 98 -0.15 -12.19 -20.55
N LEU A 99 -0.45 -11.18 -19.75
CA LEU A 99 0.04 -9.82 -19.95
C LEU A 99 1.58 -9.78 -19.95
N LEU A 100 2.20 -10.37 -18.92
CA LEU A 100 3.66 -10.44 -18.82
C LEU A 100 4.29 -11.22 -19.98
N LYS A 101 3.67 -12.32 -20.39
CA LYS A 101 4.11 -13.10 -21.56
C LYS A 101 4.05 -12.28 -22.84
N LYS A 102 2.94 -11.58 -23.12
CA LYS A 102 2.80 -10.70 -24.29
C LYS A 102 3.84 -9.59 -24.33
N LYS A 103 4.23 -9.07 -23.16
CA LYS A 103 5.23 -8.00 -23.02
C LYS A 103 6.68 -8.53 -22.89
N HIS A 104 6.90 -9.84 -22.98
CA HIS A 104 8.20 -10.48 -22.77
C HIS A 104 8.83 -10.14 -21.40
N ILE A 105 8.00 -9.93 -20.39
CA ILE A 105 8.41 -9.62 -19.03
C ILE A 105 8.40 -10.92 -18.21
N LYS A 106 9.50 -11.20 -17.52
CA LYS A 106 9.61 -12.37 -16.63
C LYS A 106 9.31 -11.94 -15.20
N LEU A 107 8.42 -12.65 -14.53
CA LEU A 107 8.22 -12.56 -13.08
C LEU A 107 9.32 -13.37 -12.38
N ASP A 108 10.04 -12.74 -11.46
CA ASP A 108 11.16 -13.39 -10.75
C ASP A 108 10.65 -14.24 -9.59
N ALA A 109 9.80 -13.69 -8.74
CA ALA A 109 9.25 -14.40 -7.58
C ALA A 109 7.91 -13.84 -7.10
N VAL A 110 7.22 -14.66 -6.33
CA VAL A 110 6.04 -14.31 -5.54
C VAL A 110 6.37 -14.57 -4.08
N VAL A 111 6.35 -13.54 -3.25
CA VAL A 111 6.68 -13.61 -1.82
C VAL A 111 5.41 -13.56 -1.00
N GLU A 112 5.11 -14.64 -0.32
CA GLU A 112 4.01 -14.72 0.64
C GLU A 112 4.50 -14.30 2.03
N LEU A 113 3.83 -13.32 2.64
CA LEU A 113 4.01 -12.98 4.05
C LEU A 113 2.95 -13.70 4.88
N ARG A 114 3.37 -14.74 5.59
CA ARG A 114 2.49 -15.52 6.47
C ARG A 114 2.38 -14.86 7.84
N VAL A 115 1.15 -14.57 8.28
CA VAL A 115 0.87 -13.89 9.55
C VAL A 115 -0.36 -14.50 10.19
N ASN A 116 -0.34 -14.65 11.51
CA ASN A 116 -1.49 -15.09 12.28
C ASN A 116 -2.58 -14.01 12.31
N GLU A 117 -3.84 -14.44 12.20
CA GLU A 117 -4.97 -13.51 12.13
C GLU A 117 -5.14 -12.64 13.36
N SER A 118 -4.88 -13.19 14.56
CA SER A 118 -4.93 -12.40 15.81
C SER A 118 -4.02 -11.17 15.77
N ALA A 119 -2.84 -11.31 15.17
CA ALA A 119 -1.90 -10.20 15.04
C ALA A 119 -2.32 -9.17 13.97
N LEU A 120 -3.22 -9.53 13.05
CA LEU A 120 -3.64 -8.62 11.97
C LEU A 120 -4.57 -7.52 12.48
N LEU A 121 -5.46 -7.83 13.42
CA LEU A 121 -6.33 -6.86 14.07
C LEU A 121 -5.49 -5.79 14.79
N ASP A 122 -4.60 -6.23 15.68
CA ASP A 122 -3.71 -5.33 16.44
C ASP A 122 -2.87 -4.43 15.51
N ARG A 123 -2.41 -4.98 14.39
CA ARG A 123 -1.60 -4.22 13.41
C ARG A 123 -2.41 -3.15 12.68
N VAL A 124 -3.67 -3.45 12.33
CA VAL A 124 -4.54 -2.48 11.65
C VAL A 124 -4.99 -1.39 12.62
N GLU A 125 -5.34 -1.73 13.85
CA GLU A 125 -5.68 -0.76 14.90
C GLU A 125 -4.51 0.18 15.18
N ARG A 126 -3.32 -0.36 15.40
CA ARG A 126 -2.09 0.45 15.60
C ARG A 126 -1.83 1.38 14.41
N ARG A 127 -1.96 0.90 13.18
CA ARG A 127 -1.81 1.75 11.99
C ARG A 127 -2.81 2.90 11.97
N ALA A 128 -4.07 2.63 12.33
CA ALA A 128 -5.11 3.65 12.40
C ALA A 128 -4.78 4.70 13.49
N GLU A 129 -4.29 4.26 14.65
CA GLU A 129 -3.86 5.16 15.74
C GLU A 129 -2.66 6.02 15.33
N GLU A 130 -1.62 5.40 14.74
CA GLU A 130 -0.44 6.11 14.24
C GLU A 130 -0.81 7.14 13.16
N THR A 131 -1.76 6.82 12.29
CA THR A 131 -2.25 7.72 11.25
C THR A 131 -2.97 8.91 11.87
N ARG A 132 -3.83 8.69 12.88
CA ARG A 132 -4.48 9.78 13.66
C ARG A 132 -3.45 10.64 14.39
N ALA A 133 -2.45 10.02 15.01
CA ALA A 133 -1.40 10.75 15.73
C ALA A 133 -0.58 11.66 14.81
N ARG A 134 -0.42 11.31 13.53
CA ARG A 134 0.20 12.17 12.52
C ARG A 134 -0.72 13.26 11.96
N GLY A 135 -1.99 13.30 12.36
CA GLY A 135 -2.99 14.22 11.82
C GLY A 135 -3.44 13.90 10.41
N GLU A 136 -3.19 12.67 9.95
CA GLU A 136 -3.60 12.19 8.64
C GLU A 136 -4.99 11.54 8.70
N GLU A 137 -5.70 11.52 7.58
CA GLU A 137 -7.00 10.85 7.49
C GLU A 137 -6.82 9.32 7.53
N VAL A 138 -7.54 8.67 8.46
CA VAL A 138 -7.55 7.22 8.56
C VAL A 138 -8.30 6.63 7.36
N ARG A 139 -7.78 5.54 6.82
CA ARG A 139 -8.41 4.83 5.71
C ARG A 139 -9.81 4.35 6.10
N LEU A 140 -10.77 4.51 5.20
CA LEU A 140 -12.16 4.07 5.42
C LEU A 140 -12.27 2.55 5.61
N ASP A 141 -11.29 1.80 5.11
CA ASP A 141 -11.20 0.34 5.18
C ASP A 141 -10.38 -0.19 6.37
N ASP A 142 -9.99 0.67 7.31
CA ASP A 142 -9.21 0.31 8.51
C ASP A 142 -10.10 0.27 9.78
N THR A 143 -11.25 -0.38 9.67
CA THR A 143 -12.10 -0.72 10.82
C THR A 143 -12.11 -2.23 11.06
N PRO A 144 -12.31 -2.72 12.30
CA PRO A 144 -12.35 -4.14 12.62
C PRO A 144 -13.38 -4.92 11.78
N GLU A 145 -14.55 -4.32 11.52
CA GLU A 145 -15.62 -4.94 10.76
C GLU A 145 -15.24 -5.11 9.28
N VAL A 146 -14.64 -4.07 8.69
CA VAL A 146 -14.19 -4.11 7.30
C VAL A 146 -12.99 -5.05 7.17
N LEU A 147 -12.07 -5.05 8.14
CA LEU A 147 -10.94 -5.98 8.16
C LEU A 147 -11.43 -7.44 8.19
N THR A 148 -12.42 -7.77 9.03
CA THR A 148 -12.99 -9.13 9.09
C THR A 148 -13.56 -9.56 7.73
N LYS A 149 -14.27 -8.67 7.04
CA LYS A 149 -14.77 -8.94 5.68
C LYS A 149 -13.63 -9.15 4.69
N ARG A 150 -12.59 -8.34 4.75
CA ARG A 150 -11.40 -8.47 3.89
C ARG A 150 -10.64 -9.77 4.14
N LEU A 151 -10.56 -10.23 5.40
CA LEU A 151 -9.95 -11.52 5.74
C LEU A 151 -10.77 -12.68 5.19
N ALA A 152 -12.10 -12.63 5.29
CA ALA A 152 -12.97 -13.63 4.68
C ALA A 152 -12.81 -13.71 3.16
N GLN A 153 -12.74 -12.55 2.48
CA GLN A 153 -12.47 -12.49 1.04
C GLN A 153 -11.06 -12.97 0.68
N TYR A 154 -10.06 -12.64 1.49
CA TYR A 154 -8.70 -13.13 1.29
C TYR A 154 -8.67 -14.65 1.29
N ARG A 155 -9.28 -15.30 2.30
CA ARG A 155 -9.34 -16.76 2.38
C ARG A 155 -10.05 -17.39 1.18
N SER A 156 -11.18 -16.82 0.76
CA SER A 156 -11.98 -17.42 -0.31
C SER A 156 -11.40 -17.19 -1.72
N LEU A 157 -10.78 -16.05 -1.98
CA LEU A 157 -10.41 -15.62 -3.33
C LEU A 157 -8.89 -15.50 -3.56
N THR A 158 -8.14 -15.10 -2.53
CA THR A 158 -6.71 -14.80 -2.65
C THR A 158 -5.82 -15.93 -2.17
N GLU A 159 -6.20 -16.63 -1.12
CA GLU A 159 -5.44 -17.77 -0.60
C GLU A 159 -5.20 -18.87 -1.65
N PRO A 160 -6.13 -19.19 -2.57
CA PRO A 160 -5.87 -20.11 -3.67
C PRO A 160 -4.68 -19.75 -4.57
N LEU A 161 -4.25 -18.48 -4.58
CA LEU A 161 -3.05 -18.05 -5.30
C LEU A 161 -1.77 -18.66 -4.75
N ILE A 162 -1.74 -19.02 -3.47
CA ILE A 162 -0.61 -19.71 -2.84
C ILE A 162 -0.35 -21.02 -3.59
N HIS A 163 -1.42 -21.79 -3.82
CA HIS A 163 -1.33 -23.04 -4.59
C HIS A 163 -0.97 -22.77 -6.06
N TYR A 164 -1.64 -21.81 -6.69
CA TYR A 164 -1.38 -21.42 -8.08
C TYR A 164 0.09 -21.08 -8.35
N TYR A 165 0.75 -20.32 -7.48
CA TYR A 165 2.16 -19.95 -7.65
C TYR A 165 3.13 -21.00 -7.11
N SER A 166 2.73 -21.83 -6.15
CA SER A 166 3.50 -22.97 -5.67
C SER A 166 3.71 -24.01 -6.77
N GLU A 167 2.65 -24.40 -7.50
CA GLU A 167 2.72 -25.31 -8.64
C GLU A 167 3.67 -24.79 -9.74
N ARG A 168 3.74 -23.48 -9.91
CA ARG A 168 4.63 -22.81 -10.87
C ARG A 168 6.05 -22.60 -10.37
N ARG A 169 6.36 -23.09 -9.16
CA ARG A 169 7.67 -22.92 -8.50
C ARG A 169 8.13 -21.46 -8.42
N LYS A 170 7.18 -20.56 -8.22
CA LYS A 170 7.41 -19.12 -8.07
C LYS A 170 7.19 -18.61 -6.65
N LEU A 171 6.53 -19.40 -5.81
CA LEU A 171 6.17 -19.01 -4.45
C LEU A 171 7.34 -19.16 -3.49
N LEU A 172 7.57 -18.14 -2.70
CA LEU A 172 8.53 -18.08 -1.59
C LEU A 172 7.76 -17.61 -0.36
N THR A 173 7.79 -18.38 0.72
CA THR A 173 7.05 -18.05 1.95
C THR A 173 8.00 -17.51 3.01
N VAL A 174 7.64 -16.39 3.62
CA VAL A 174 8.39 -15.72 4.69
C VAL A 174 7.46 -15.55 5.90
N ASP A 175 8.00 -15.80 7.10
CA ASP A 175 7.29 -15.57 8.36
C ASP A 175 7.16 -14.07 8.64
N GLY A 176 5.96 -13.53 8.45
CA GLY A 176 5.62 -12.14 8.70
C GLY A 176 5.39 -11.80 10.18
N MET A 177 5.54 -12.79 11.10
CA MET A 177 5.48 -12.54 12.55
C MET A 177 6.82 -12.02 13.11
N MET A 178 7.90 -12.17 12.38
CA MET A 178 9.20 -11.64 12.74
C MET A 178 9.22 -10.10 12.73
N THR A 179 10.30 -9.51 13.27
CA THR A 179 10.51 -8.06 13.19
C THR A 179 10.64 -7.61 11.73
N ILE A 180 10.29 -6.33 11.47
CA ILE A 180 10.32 -5.77 10.11
C ILE A 180 11.69 -5.96 9.47
N GLU A 181 12.78 -5.77 10.23
CA GLU A 181 14.17 -5.92 9.77
C GLU A 181 14.50 -7.38 9.42
N HIS A 182 14.02 -8.33 10.22
CA HIS A 182 14.20 -9.75 9.98
C HIS A 182 13.49 -10.19 8.68
N VAL A 183 12.22 -9.82 8.53
CA VAL A 183 11.44 -10.08 7.32
C VAL A 183 12.15 -9.50 6.08
N THR A 184 12.61 -8.23 6.17
CA THR A 184 13.34 -7.59 5.07
C THR A 184 14.62 -8.36 4.71
N ARG A 185 15.38 -8.81 5.73
CA ARG A 185 16.62 -9.56 5.56
C ARG A 185 16.37 -10.91 4.90
N GLU A 186 15.34 -11.61 5.38
CA GLU A 186 14.97 -12.92 4.83
C GLU A 186 14.49 -12.83 3.39
N ILE A 187 13.64 -11.86 3.06
CA ILE A 187 13.24 -11.60 1.67
C ILE A 187 14.46 -11.37 0.79
N ASN A 188 15.38 -10.50 1.21
CA ASN A 188 16.57 -10.22 0.42
C ASN A 188 17.50 -11.44 0.28
N ARG A 189 17.65 -12.27 1.33
CA ARG A 189 18.41 -13.51 1.28
C ARG A 189 17.85 -14.48 0.25
N ILE A 190 16.54 -14.66 0.25
CA ILE A 190 15.86 -15.54 -0.69
C ILE A 190 15.97 -15.01 -2.12
N LEU A 191 15.79 -13.69 -2.32
CA LEU A 191 15.90 -13.06 -3.63
C LEU A 191 17.32 -13.18 -4.21
N ALA A 192 18.36 -13.06 -3.37
CA ALA A 192 19.73 -13.31 -3.78
C ALA A 192 19.97 -14.78 -4.16
N ALA A 193 19.39 -15.71 -3.40
CA ALA A 193 19.55 -17.15 -3.66
C ALA A 193 18.92 -17.59 -5.00
N ILE A 194 17.84 -16.94 -5.44
CA ILE A 194 17.21 -17.22 -6.75
C ILE A 194 17.81 -16.40 -7.91
N GLY A 195 18.85 -15.59 -7.64
CA GLY A 195 19.50 -14.74 -8.64
C GLY A 195 18.62 -13.57 -9.13
N ALA A 196 17.59 -13.20 -8.37
CA ALA A 196 16.75 -12.05 -8.69
C ALA A 196 17.43 -10.72 -8.33
N VAL A 197 18.46 -10.78 -7.50
CA VAL A 197 19.28 -9.64 -7.06
C VAL A 197 20.73 -10.11 -7.05
N GLU A 198 21.66 -9.31 -7.59
CA GLU A 198 23.07 -9.59 -7.41
C GLU A 198 23.44 -9.52 -5.91
N PRO A 199 24.18 -10.50 -5.37
CA PRO A 199 24.62 -10.44 -4.00
C PRO A 199 25.53 -9.22 -3.85
N LYS A 200 25.04 -8.16 -3.22
CA LYS A 200 25.89 -7.07 -2.78
C LYS A 200 26.75 -7.66 -1.67
N VAL A 201 28.04 -7.89 -1.98
CA VAL A 201 29.03 -8.27 -0.99
C VAL A 201 29.03 -7.15 0.03
N GLU A 202 28.46 -7.37 1.21
CA GLU A 202 28.67 -6.51 2.34
C GLU A 202 30.16 -6.63 2.68
N GLU A 203 30.93 -5.59 2.37
CA GLU A 203 32.29 -5.49 2.89
C GLU A 203 32.22 -5.64 4.43
N PRO A 204 32.99 -6.57 5.02
CA PRO A 204 33.01 -6.71 6.45
C PRO A 204 33.47 -5.37 7.03
N ALA A 205 32.66 -4.81 7.92
CA ALA A 205 33.00 -3.60 8.66
C ALA A 205 34.42 -3.77 9.21
N LYS A 206 35.36 -2.96 8.73
CA LYS A 206 36.73 -2.92 9.21
C LYS A 206 36.67 -2.62 10.70
N ALA A 207 36.82 -3.66 11.50
CA ALA A 207 37.07 -3.56 12.92
C ALA A 207 38.38 -2.78 13.08
N GLY A 208 38.26 -1.53 13.50
CA GLY A 208 39.37 -0.66 13.77
C GLY A 208 40.20 -1.21 14.94
N ASN A 209 41.27 -1.89 14.62
CA ASN A 209 42.27 -2.34 15.58
C ASN A 209 43.11 -1.13 15.98
N LYS A 210 42.75 -0.46 17.08
CA LYS A 210 43.61 0.51 17.75
C LYS A 210 44.63 -0.27 18.55
N ALA A 211 45.77 -0.58 17.97
CA ALA A 211 46.94 -0.97 18.70
C ALA A 211 47.76 0.28 19.07
N ALA A 212 47.92 0.44 20.35
CA ALA A 212 48.73 1.46 20.98
C ALA A 212 50.23 1.32 20.66
N LYS A 213 50.89 2.42 20.31
CA LYS A 213 52.32 2.61 20.55
C LYS A 213 52.61 4.07 20.89
N LYS A 214 53.02 4.29 22.15
CA LYS A 214 53.79 5.44 22.66
C LYS A 214 55.28 5.09 22.71
N PRO A 215 56.20 6.00 23.05
CA PRO A 215 56.61 7.25 22.40
C PRO A 215 58.15 7.31 22.17
N ALA A 216 58.65 8.24 21.41
CA ALA A 216 60.03 8.74 21.62
C ALA A 216 60.18 10.19 21.19
N LYS A 217 60.79 10.93 22.11
CA LYS A 217 61.21 12.34 22.09
C LYS A 217 62.20 12.63 20.96
N THR A 218 62.15 13.82 20.39
CA THR A 218 63.31 14.77 20.45
C THR A 218 62.87 16.16 20.03
N ALA A 219 63.49 17.12 20.70
CA ALA A 219 63.28 18.56 20.66
C ALA A 219 63.99 19.26 19.49
N SER A 220 63.48 20.42 19.09
CA SER A 220 64.19 21.72 19.09
C SER A 220 63.40 22.73 18.22
N LYS A 221 62.99 23.78 18.84
CA LYS A 221 63.47 25.15 18.90
C LYS A 221 63.10 26.06 17.73
N ALA A 222 62.42 27.11 18.16
CA ALA A 222 62.54 28.53 17.76
C ALA A 222 61.81 28.94 16.45
N ALA A 223 61.17 30.05 16.35
CA ALA A 223 60.95 31.26 17.14
C ALA A 223 59.98 32.17 16.31
N GLN A 224 59.14 32.92 17.09
CA GLN A 224 58.75 34.32 16.84
C GLN A 224 58.16 34.72 15.46
N LYS A 225 57.00 35.26 15.36
CA LYS A 225 56.59 36.63 15.75
C LYS A 225 55.11 36.84 15.39
N ALA A 226 54.31 37.29 16.31
CA ALA A 226 53.15 38.14 16.03
C ALA A 226 53.65 39.58 15.80
N PRO A 227 52.88 40.54 15.29
CA PRO A 227 51.75 41.10 15.98
C PRO A 227 50.59 41.73 15.11
N LYS A 228 49.43 41.82 15.78
CA LYS A 228 48.57 43.01 15.93
C LYS A 228 47.97 43.78 14.73
N GLY A 229 46.71 44.01 14.89
CA GLY A 229 45.93 45.14 14.40
C GLY A 229 44.51 44.72 14.10
N ALA A 230 43.58 44.79 14.95
CA ALA A 230 42.84 45.83 15.67
C ALA A 230 41.78 46.57 14.79
N LYS A 231 40.54 46.42 15.33
CA LYS A 231 39.42 47.41 15.30
C LYS A 231 38.66 47.56 13.98
N LYS A 232 37.34 47.63 13.97
CA LYS A 232 36.25 48.16 14.80
C LYS A 232 34.94 47.76 14.07
N ALA A 233 33.98 47.20 14.68
CA ALA A 233 32.76 47.76 15.24
C ALA A 233 31.98 48.73 14.29
N ALA A 234 30.73 48.35 13.97
CA ALA A 234 29.54 49.14 14.18
C ALA A 234 28.27 48.43 13.68
N LYS A 235 27.39 48.16 14.59
CA LYS A 235 25.92 48.28 14.44
C LYS A 235 25.60 49.76 14.74
N PRO A 236 24.44 50.40 14.45
CA PRO A 236 23.07 49.87 14.45
C PRO A 236 22.06 50.60 13.52
N ALA A 237 20.79 50.30 13.79
CA ALA A 237 19.56 51.09 13.70
C ALA A 237 18.74 50.98 12.40
N ARG A 238 17.51 50.37 12.45
CA ARG A 238 16.20 50.93 12.84
C ARG A 238 15.65 52.07 11.97
N LYS A 239 14.51 51.79 11.33
CA LYS A 239 13.27 52.58 11.18
C LYS A 239 12.33 51.80 10.25
N ALA A 240 11.18 51.32 10.59
CA ALA A 240 9.91 51.85 11.10
C ALA A 240 9.31 53.00 10.30
N ALA A 241 8.21 52.72 9.60
CA ALA A 241 7.05 53.57 9.33
C ALA A 241 6.09 52.78 8.44
N LYS A 242 4.89 52.35 8.87
CA LYS A 242 3.62 53.11 9.10
C LYS A 242 2.96 53.60 7.82
N GLY A 243 1.75 53.16 7.65
CA GLY A 243 0.68 53.74 6.80
C GLY A 243 -0.25 52.60 6.37
N ALA A 244 -1.26 52.26 7.04
CA ALA A 244 -2.56 52.86 7.37
C ALA A 244 -3.54 52.82 6.18
N SER A 245 -4.54 51.99 6.40
CA SER A 245 -5.98 52.22 6.28
C SER A 245 -6.60 52.37 4.88
N ASN A 246 -7.55 51.55 4.54
CA ASN A 246 -8.95 51.97 4.70
C ASN A 246 -9.94 50.83 4.47
N ALA A 247 -10.92 50.82 5.35
CA ALA A 247 -12.11 49.98 5.42
C ALA A 247 -13.23 50.56 4.55
N LYS A 248 -14.12 49.68 4.10
CA LYS A 248 -15.59 49.87 4.02
C LYS A 248 -16.15 48.60 3.41
N ALA A 249 -16.83 47.73 4.08
CA ALA A 249 -18.17 47.73 4.71
C ALA A 249 -19.32 48.05 3.74
N ALA A 250 -20.10 47.03 3.43
CA ALA A 250 -21.56 47.00 3.26
C ALA A 250 -21.97 45.52 3.04
N LYS A 251 -22.56 44.81 3.88
CA LYS A 251 -23.87 44.79 4.60
C LYS A 251 -25.05 44.42 3.67
N LYS A 252 -25.66 43.27 4.04
CA LYS A 252 -27.07 42.82 3.91
C LYS A 252 -27.55 42.43 2.53
N THR A 253 -28.23 41.30 2.36
CA THR A 253 -29.50 40.93 2.99
C THR A 253 -29.78 39.42 2.86
N ALA A 254 -30.35 38.90 3.91
CA ALA A 254 -30.97 37.60 4.02
C ALA A 254 -32.30 37.53 3.27
N LYS A 255 -32.66 36.34 2.75
CA LYS A 255 -34.05 35.86 2.75
C LYS A 255 -34.12 34.36 2.61
N LYS A 256 -34.53 33.68 3.65
CA LYS A 256 -35.29 32.44 3.72
C LYS A 256 -36.77 32.84 3.90
N PRO A 257 -37.74 31.96 3.88
CA PRO A 257 -37.97 30.62 3.32
C PRO A 257 -39.31 30.53 2.57
N VAL A 258 -39.68 29.43 1.91
CA VAL A 258 -41.06 28.97 1.86
C VAL A 258 -41.10 27.44 1.77
N LYS A 259 -41.74 26.87 2.78
CA LYS A 259 -42.37 25.55 2.82
C LYS A 259 -43.63 25.54 1.95
N LYS A 260 -43.91 24.38 1.32
CA LYS A 260 -45.27 23.81 1.17
C LYS A 260 -45.13 22.36 0.73
N ALA A 261 -45.48 21.55 1.49
CA ALA A 261 -46.32 20.41 1.77
C ALA A 261 -47.63 20.37 0.96
N ALA A 262 -47.97 19.19 0.46
CA ALA A 262 -49.28 18.57 0.35
C ALA A 262 -49.10 17.27 -0.49
N LYS A 263 -49.28 16.11 0.11
CA LYS A 263 -50.52 15.38 0.45
C LYS A 263 -51.12 14.67 -0.77
N ALA A 264 -50.92 13.32 -0.80
CA ALA A 264 -51.94 12.28 -0.63
C ALA A 264 -52.80 11.92 -1.86
N ALA A 265 -52.79 10.62 -2.13
CA ALA A 265 -53.96 9.71 -2.27
C ALA A 265 -53.42 8.41 -2.90
N SER A 266 -53.38 7.22 -2.28
CA SER A 266 -54.51 6.35 -1.92
C SER A 266 -55.30 5.81 -3.14
N SER A 267 -55.05 4.53 -3.45
CA SER A 267 -56.07 3.50 -3.77
C SER A 267 -55.33 2.19 -4.04
N ARG A 268 -55.40 1.23 -3.28
CA ARG A 268 -56.28 0.11 -2.92
C ARG A 268 -56.79 -0.72 -4.13
N LYS A 269 -56.61 -2.05 -3.91
CA LYS A 269 -57.23 -3.26 -4.54
C LYS A 269 -56.37 -3.88 -5.61
N GLY A 270 -56.18 -5.20 -5.62
CA GLY A 270 -56.84 -6.27 -4.92
C GLY A 270 -56.10 -7.60 -5.19
N ALA A 271 -56.25 -8.46 -4.29
CA ALA A 271 -55.78 -9.84 -4.20
C ALA A 271 -56.29 -10.70 -5.34
N LYS A 272 -55.46 -11.67 -5.75
CA LYS A 272 -56.00 -13.05 -5.96
C LYS A 272 -54.87 -14.08 -5.90
N ALA A 273 -55.01 -14.92 -4.94
CA ALA A 273 -54.29 -16.19 -4.80
C ALA A 273 -54.70 -17.16 -5.92
N ALA A 274 -53.77 -17.96 -6.39
CA ALA A 274 -54.10 -19.22 -7.01
C ALA A 274 -53.01 -20.26 -6.67
N ARG A 275 -53.53 -21.30 -6.09
CA ARG A 275 -52.92 -22.51 -5.57
C ARG A 275 -52.28 -23.36 -6.66
N ARG A 276 -51.28 -24.08 -6.22
CA ARG A 276 -50.67 -25.37 -6.64
C ARG A 276 -51.54 -26.31 -7.47
N PRO A 277 -50.90 -27.30 -8.20
CA PRO A 277 -50.64 -28.53 -7.50
C PRO A 277 -49.28 -29.22 -7.83
N ALA A 278 -48.87 -30.03 -6.87
CA ALA A 278 -47.86 -31.03 -6.94
C ALA A 278 -48.19 -32.17 -7.90
N LYS A 279 -47.21 -32.75 -8.58
CA LYS A 279 -47.32 -34.11 -9.15
C LYS A 279 -46.17 -34.98 -8.70
N LYS A 280 -46.62 -36.11 -8.20
CA LYS A 280 -45.97 -37.27 -7.59
C LYS A 280 -44.99 -38.00 -8.54
N LEU A 281 -44.00 -38.53 -7.92
CA LEU A 281 -43.29 -39.83 -8.07
C LEU A 281 -43.73 -40.74 -9.24
N THR A 282 -42.72 -41.29 -9.90
CA THR A 282 -42.66 -42.75 -10.11
C THR A 282 -41.22 -43.22 -10.13
N LYS A 283 -40.93 -44.10 -9.19
CA LYS A 283 -39.83 -45.08 -9.15
C LYS A 283 -39.94 -46.03 -10.34
N LYS A 284 -38.87 -46.28 -11.07
CA LYS A 284 -38.73 -47.54 -11.80
C LYS A 284 -37.33 -48.11 -11.60
N ARG A 285 -37.35 -49.23 -10.92
CA ARG A 285 -36.24 -50.17 -10.66
C ARG A 285 -36.32 -51.26 -11.72
N ALA A 286 -35.24 -51.62 -12.37
CA ALA A 286 -34.92 -52.93 -12.94
C ALA A 286 -33.46 -52.88 -13.40
N LYS A 287 -32.57 -53.61 -12.78
CA LYS A 287 -32.09 -54.98 -13.02
C LYS A 287 -31.60 -55.21 -14.47
N ARG A 288 -30.33 -55.12 -14.65
CA ARG A 288 -29.44 -56.23 -14.98
C ARG A 288 -27.99 -55.79 -14.81
#